data_2f8d1583ca1ff9f21857d8e7ef284382
#
_entry.id   2f8d1583ca1ff9f21857d8e7ef284382
#
_cell.length_a   1.000
_cell.length_b   1.000
_cell.length_c   1.000
_cell.angle_alpha   90.00
_cell.angle_beta   90.00
_cell.angle_gamma   90.00
#
_symmetry.space_group_name_H-M   'P 1'
#
loop_
_entity.id
_entity.type
_entity.pdbx_description
1 polymer ?
#
loop_
_entity_poly.entity_id
_entity_poly.type
_entity_poly.pdbx_seq_one_letter_code
_entity_poly.pdbx_strand_id
1 'polypeptide(L)'
;MKRDHCAVINGAEIRAGVAGHEIEILGLFLDPTSSELQDVLERVQQHRINRNQTIVSALRTHAGLEATYEMLIHRVDGVLTRPHLAEQLEREGIVESYDEAFQQYLQSGVKTYEPLKLVACETVISAIHAAGGVASLAHPGYFQPPTPEHTFDSLASLIQRLKTAGLDAIEVTYEYGASGFSPPRAAALANKTDLLQTGGSDCHGVDTSVTSIGDVRVSRSQFRRLYERSDTTIRPH
;
A
#
# COMPACT_ATOMS: atom_id res chain seq x y z
N MET A 1 -1.24 24.30 30.87
CA MET A 1 -0.94 23.73 29.55
C MET A 1 -2.27 23.30 28.93
N LYS A 2 -2.71 23.94 27.84
CA LYS A 2 -3.84 23.44 27.04
C LYS A 2 -3.34 22.13 26.40
N ARG A 3 -4.05 21.03 26.65
CA ARG A 3 -3.83 19.79 25.89
C ARG A 3 -4.26 20.09 24.46
N ASP A 4 -3.33 20.16 23.54
CA ASP A 4 -3.65 20.20 22.13
C ASP A 4 -4.36 18.89 21.78
N HIS A 5 -5.63 18.98 21.48
CA HIS A 5 -6.42 17.83 21.04
C HIS A 5 -6.04 17.56 19.58
N CYS A 6 -5.40 16.43 19.33
CA CYS A 6 -5.17 15.94 17.97
C CYS A 6 -6.40 15.13 17.54
N ALA A 7 -7.03 15.53 16.45
CA ALA A 7 -8.08 14.71 15.83
C ALA A 7 -7.41 13.61 14.99
N VAL A 8 -7.86 12.38 15.17
CA VAL A 8 -7.42 11.21 14.39
C VAL A 8 -8.51 10.88 13.38
N ILE A 9 -8.12 10.67 12.13
CA ILE A 9 -9.02 10.17 11.07
C ILE A 9 -8.69 8.72 10.77
N ASN A 10 -9.71 7.91 10.50
CA ASN A 10 -9.52 6.54 10.06
C ASN A 10 -9.03 6.53 8.61
N GLY A 11 -8.09 5.66 8.33
CA GLY A 11 -7.58 5.44 6.98
C GLY A 11 -7.05 4.02 6.81
N ALA A 12 -6.86 3.63 5.56
CA ALA A 12 -6.22 2.38 5.18
C ALA A 12 -5.42 2.56 3.90
N GLU A 13 -4.28 1.91 3.81
CA GLU A 13 -3.55 1.74 2.56
C GLU A 13 -3.87 0.37 1.99
N ILE A 14 -4.40 0.35 0.78
CA ILE A 14 -4.94 -0.85 0.15
C ILE A 14 -4.23 -1.11 -1.17
N ARG A 15 -3.56 -2.25 -1.25
CA ARG A 15 -2.89 -2.70 -2.45
C ARG A 15 -3.90 -3.16 -3.50
N ALA A 16 -3.80 -2.60 -4.70
CA ALA A 16 -4.76 -2.78 -5.78
C ALA A 16 -4.08 -3.06 -7.12
N GLY A 17 -4.81 -3.69 -8.03
CA GLY A 17 -4.36 -3.98 -9.39
C GLY A 17 -5.00 -3.07 -10.42
N VAL A 18 -4.21 -2.60 -11.38
CA VAL A 18 -4.68 -1.86 -12.54
C VAL A 18 -3.88 -2.24 -13.77
N ALA A 19 -4.53 -2.88 -14.76
CA ALA A 19 -3.93 -3.26 -16.06
C ALA A 19 -2.55 -3.94 -15.93
N GLY A 20 -2.43 -4.90 -14.99
CA GLY A 20 -1.18 -5.65 -14.75
C GLY A 20 -0.20 -4.96 -13.79
N HIS A 21 -0.44 -3.73 -13.38
CA HIS A 21 0.38 -3.03 -12.37
C HIS A 21 -0.18 -3.21 -10.97
N GLU A 22 0.73 -3.24 -10.00
CA GLU A 22 0.43 -3.12 -8.57
C GLU A 22 0.56 -1.65 -8.18
N ILE A 23 -0.46 -1.12 -7.48
CA ILE A 23 -0.49 0.22 -6.92
C ILE A 23 -1.05 0.18 -5.52
N GLU A 24 -0.86 1.25 -4.76
CA GLU A 24 -1.45 1.42 -3.44
C GLU A 24 -2.39 2.62 -3.43
N ILE A 25 -3.60 2.40 -2.89
CA ILE A 25 -4.64 3.42 -2.76
C ILE A 25 -4.86 3.70 -1.28
N LEU A 26 -4.67 4.95 -0.88
CA LEU A 26 -5.02 5.43 0.45
C LEU A 26 -6.52 5.71 0.50
N GLY A 27 -7.22 5.07 1.43
CA GLY A 27 -8.55 5.49 1.84
C GLY A 27 -8.43 6.40 3.05
N LEU A 28 -8.91 7.63 2.97
CA LEU A 28 -8.91 8.60 4.07
C LEU A 28 -10.32 8.90 4.52
N PHE A 29 -10.54 9.23 5.80
CA PHE A 29 -11.84 9.56 6.39
C PHE A 29 -12.86 8.40 6.34
N LEU A 30 -12.40 7.18 6.45
CA LEU A 30 -13.21 5.98 6.31
C LEU A 30 -14.16 5.76 7.49
N ASP A 31 -15.37 5.32 7.21
CA ASP A 31 -16.19 4.61 8.18
C ASP A 31 -15.73 3.15 8.26
N PRO A 32 -15.08 2.73 9.35
CA PRO A 32 -14.57 1.36 9.47
C PRO A 32 -15.68 0.31 9.59
N THR A 33 -16.95 0.72 9.74
CA THR A 33 -18.10 -0.17 9.84
C THR A 33 -18.79 -0.43 8.51
N SER A 34 -18.34 0.23 7.41
CA SER A 34 -18.85 0.00 6.05
C SER A 34 -18.65 -1.46 5.64
N SER A 35 -19.72 -2.15 5.28
CA SER A 35 -19.70 -3.54 4.83
C SER A 35 -18.89 -3.70 3.54
N GLU A 36 -19.03 -2.78 2.60
CA GLU A 36 -18.33 -2.79 1.31
C GLU A 36 -16.81 -2.66 1.50
N LEU A 37 -16.38 -1.82 2.45
CA LEU A 37 -14.98 -1.69 2.81
C LEU A 37 -14.46 -2.96 3.46
N GLN A 38 -15.19 -3.52 4.42
CA GLN A 38 -14.81 -4.76 5.11
C GLN A 38 -14.68 -5.93 4.13
N ASP A 39 -15.62 -6.10 3.20
CA ASP A 39 -15.58 -7.13 2.17
C ASP A 39 -14.31 -7.02 1.29
N VAL A 40 -13.89 -5.82 0.95
CA VAL A 40 -12.65 -5.59 0.18
C VAL A 40 -11.42 -5.91 1.01
N LEU A 41 -11.39 -5.47 2.27
CA LEU A 41 -10.25 -5.74 3.18
C LEU A 41 -10.10 -7.25 3.45
N GLU A 42 -11.20 -7.97 3.67
CA GLU A 42 -11.20 -9.42 3.82
C GLU A 42 -10.68 -10.13 2.58
N ARG A 43 -11.08 -9.70 1.38
CA ARG A 43 -10.59 -10.26 0.11
C ARG A 43 -9.09 -10.02 -0.05
N VAL A 44 -8.60 -8.83 0.25
CA VAL A 44 -7.15 -8.51 0.21
C VAL A 44 -6.39 -9.39 1.19
N GLN A 45 -6.90 -9.53 2.41
CA GLN A 45 -6.31 -10.40 3.43
C GLN A 45 -6.29 -11.87 2.99
N GLN A 46 -7.39 -12.38 2.45
CA GLN A 46 -7.46 -13.77 1.98
C GLN A 46 -6.49 -14.04 0.82
N HIS A 47 -6.33 -13.09 -0.11
CA HIS A 47 -5.33 -13.22 -1.19
C HIS A 47 -3.89 -13.29 -0.63
N ARG A 48 -3.57 -12.52 0.42
CA ARG A 48 -2.27 -12.59 1.10
C ARG A 48 -2.05 -13.93 1.81
N ILE A 49 -3.07 -14.43 2.51
CA ILE A 49 -3.03 -15.73 3.18
C ILE A 49 -2.76 -16.83 2.16
N ASN A 50 -3.55 -16.90 1.09
CA ASN A 50 -3.42 -17.92 0.06
C ASN A 50 -2.02 -17.88 -0.58
N ARG A 51 -1.54 -16.69 -0.94
CA ARG A 51 -0.19 -16.50 -1.48
C ARG A 51 0.87 -17.03 -0.53
N ASN A 52 0.82 -16.65 0.74
CA ASN A 52 1.84 -17.05 1.73
C ASN A 52 1.81 -18.55 1.99
N GLN A 53 0.64 -19.18 2.02
CA GLN A 53 0.51 -20.64 2.10
C GLN A 53 1.16 -21.32 0.89
N THR A 54 0.95 -20.80 -0.32
CA THR A 54 1.59 -21.31 -1.55
C THR A 54 3.11 -21.18 -1.48
N ILE A 55 3.63 -20.00 -1.08
CA ILE A 55 5.07 -19.77 -0.96
C ILE A 55 5.68 -20.72 0.09
N VAL A 56 5.08 -20.84 1.28
CA VAL A 56 5.59 -21.74 2.33
C VAL A 56 5.58 -23.19 1.85
N SER A 57 4.53 -23.64 1.17
CA SER A 57 4.48 -24.98 0.60
C SER A 57 5.59 -25.21 -0.45
N ALA A 58 5.86 -24.22 -1.30
CA ALA A 58 6.93 -24.28 -2.29
C ALA A 58 8.32 -24.28 -1.61
N LEU A 59 8.54 -23.45 -0.58
CA LEU A 59 9.78 -23.43 0.19
C LEU A 59 10.03 -24.78 0.89
N ARG A 60 9.02 -25.39 1.46
CA ARG A 60 9.13 -26.73 2.05
C ARG A 60 9.54 -27.79 1.04
N THR A 61 8.97 -27.73 -0.16
CA THR A 61 9.22 -28.69 -1.23
C THR A 61 10.60 -28.50 -1.88
N HIS A 62 11.05 -27.26 -2.07
CA HIS A 62 12.20 -26.95 -2.93
C HIS A 62 13.43 -26.42 -2.17
N ALA A 63 13.23 -25.89 -0.96
CA ALA A 63 14.29 -25.36 -0.12
C ALA A 63 14.53 -26.18 1.17
N GLY A 64 13.62 -27.11 1.50
CA GLY A 64 13.71 -27.90 2.71
C GLY A 64 13.29 -27.16 3.98
N LEU A 65 12.51 -26.08 3.86
CA LEU A 65 11.97 -25.35 5.03
C LEU A 65 11.18 -26.30 5.93
N GLU A 66 11.50 -26.38 7.22
CA GLU A 66 10.80 -27.22 8.18
C GLU A 66 9.52 -26.56 8.72
N ALA A 67 9.55 -25.25 8.90
CA ALA A 67 8.40 -24.49 9.43
C ALA A 67 7.17 -24.62 8.54
N THR A 68 5.98 -24.79 9.17
CA THR A 68 4.68 -24.73 8.47
C THR A 68 4.14 -23.31 8.48
N TYR A 69 3.12 -23.06 7.65
CA TYR A 69 2.43 -21.76 7.63
C TYR A 69 1.86 -21.41 9.02
N GLU A 70 1.24 -22.36 9.70
CA GLU A 70 0.65 -22.22 11.03
C GLU A 70 1.71 -21.87 12.08
N MET A 71 2.89 -22.50 12.02
CA MET A 71 4.00 -22.17 12.91
C MET A 71 4.48 -20.73 12.69
N LEU A 72 4.51 -20.28 11.45
CA LEU A 72 5.02 -18.95 11.09
C LEU A 72 4.05 -17.84 11.52
N ILE A 73 2.75 -18.00 11.30
CA ILE A 73 1.76 -16.97 11.68
C ILE A 73 1.67 -16.77 13.19
N HIS A 74 1.96 -17.80 14.00
CA HIS A 74 2.01 -17.67 15.46
C HIS A 74 3.24 -16.90 15.99
N ARG A 75 4.23 -16.66 15.14
CA ARG A 75 5.48 -15.96 15.50
C ARG A 75 5.52 -14.51 15.06
N VAL A 76 4.56 -14.09 14.23
CA VAL A 76 4.49 -12.72 13.71
C VAL A 76 3.32 -12.00 14.37
N ASP A 77 3.56 -10.75 14.72
CA ASP A 77 2.50 -9.86 15.18
C ASP A 77 1.87 -9.21 13.93
N GLY A 78 0.69 -9.70 13.53
CA GLY A 78 -0.01 -9.25 12.34
C GLY A 78 0.09 -10.19 11.14
N VAL A 79 0.52 -9.70 10.00
CA VAL A 79 0.50 -10.43 8.72
C VAL A 79 1.87 -11.02 8.38
N LEU A 80 1.92 -12.30 8.06
CA LEU A 80 3.13 -12.94 7.52
C LEU A 80 3.54 -12.28 6.20
N THR A 81 4.81 -11.92 6.07
CA THR A 81 5.37 -11.23 4.91
C THR A 81 6.62 -11.95 4.41
N ARG A 82 7.09 -11.63 3.19
CA ARG A 82 8.34 -12.18 2.67
C ARG A 82 9.57 -11.90 3.54
N PRO A 83 9.74 -10.73 4.16
CA PRO A 83 10.74 -10.50 5.19
C PRO A 83 10.77 -11.57 6.27
N HIS A 84 9.64 -11.92 6.87
CA HIS A 84 9.56 -12.95 7.89
C HIS A 84 9.96 -14.35 7.36
N LEU A 85 9.67 -14.62 6.08
CA LEU A 85 10.12 -15.85 5.43
C LEU A 85 11.63 -15.86 5.19
N ALA A 86 12.22 -14.72 4.82
CA ALA A 86 13.67 -14.58 4.67
C ALA A 86 14.40 -14.84 5.99
N GLU A 87 13.96 -14.22 7.07
CA GLU A 87 14.48 -14.43 8.43
C GLU A 87 14.35 -15.90 8.88
N GLN A 88 13.26 -16.56 8.49
CA GLN A 88 13.06 -17.96 8.85
C GLN A 88 13.99 -18.90 8.05
N LEU A 89 14.20 -18.63 6.75
CA LEU A 89 15.18 -19.39 5.94
C LEU A 89 16.60 -19.26 6.48
N GLU A 90 17.00 -18.07 6.89
CA GLU A 90 18.30 -17.82 7.53
C GLU A 90 18.38 -18.53 8.90
N ARG A 91 17.33 -18.46 9.72
CA ARG A 91 17.26 -19.14 11.04
C ARG A 91 17.40 -20.66 10.93
N GLU A 92 16.86 -21.28 9.90
CA GLU A 92 16.97 -22.72 9.63
C GLU A 92 18.29 -23.08 8.93
N GLY A 93 19.15 -22.11 8.61
CA GLY A 93 20.44 -22.33 7.95
C GLY A 93 20.30 -22.77 6.49
N ILE A 94 19.18 -22.48 5.85
CA ILE A 94 18.91 -22.76 4.44
C ILE A 94 19.67 -21.77 3.55
N VAL A 95 19.84 -20.56 4.03
CA VAL A 95 20.63 -19.47 3.43
C VAL A 95 21.56 -18.85 4.45
N GLU A 96 22.60 -18.15 3.98
CA GLU A 96 23.58 -17.48 4.85
C GLU A 96 23.17 -16.04 5.21
N SER A 97 22.22 -15.46 4.45
CA SER A 97 21.76 -14.09 4.67
C SER A 97 20.34 -13.83 4.18
N TYR A 98 19.73 -12.75 4.71
CA TYR A 98 18.46 -12.21 4.28
C TYR A 98 18.41 -11.91 2.77
N ASP A 99 19.47 -11.28 2.22
CA ASP A 99 19.55 -10.96 0.80
C ASP A 99 19.61 -12.21 -0.08
N GLU A 100 20.32 -13.24 0.36
CA GLU A 100 20.38 -14.52 -0.32
C GLU A 100 18.99 -15.19 -0.36
N ALA A 101 18.23 -15.13 0.75
CA ALA A 101 16.87 -15.65 0.79
C ALA A 101 15.99 -15.02 -0.30
N PHE A 102 16.09 -13.69 -0.48
CA PHE A 102 15.34 -13.01 -1.54
C PHE A 102 15.80 -13.43 -2.93
N GLN A 103 17.09 -13.45 -3.18
CA GLN A 103 17.65 -13.79 -4.49
C GLN A 103 17.31 -15.22 -4.92
N GLN A 104 17.39 -16.18 -4.01
CA GLN A 104 17.17 -17.58 -4.34
C GLN A 104 15.71 -18.04 -4.29
N TYR A 105 14.89 -17.44 -3.40
CA TYR A 105 13.59 -18.01 -3.07
C TYR A 105 12.40 -17.04 -3.07
N LEU A 106 12.59 -15.74 -2.87
CA LEU A 106 11.48 -14.84 -2.55
C LEU A 106 11.24 -13.71 -3.55
N GLN A 107 12.13 -13.51 -4.52
CA GLN A 107 11.94 -12.49 -5.56
C GLN A 107 11.16 -13.03 -6.76
N SER A 108 10.68 -12.11 -7.61
CA SER A 108 10.02 -12.47 -8.85
C SER A 108 10.94 -13.28 -9.78
N GLY A 109 10.37 -14.28 -10.44
CA GLY A 109 11.09 -15.12 -11.39
C GLY A 109 11.71 -16.38 -10.79
N VAL A 110 11.74 -16.54 -9.46
CA VAL A 110 12.19 -17.80 -8.83
C VAL A 110 11.02 -18.79 -8.67
N LYS A 111 11.34 -20.09 -8.62
CA LYS A 111 10.35 -21.18 -8.62
C LYS A 111 9.40 -21.15 -7.40
N THR A 112 9.84 -20.63 -6.28
CA THR A 112 9.07 -20.54 -5.03
C THR A 112 8.26 -19.24 -4.90
N TYR A 113 8.41 -18.33 -5.87
CA TYR A 113 7.66 -17.07 -5.88
C TYR A 113 6.25 -17.28 -6.38
N GLU A 114 5.30 -16.71 -5.65
CA GLU A 114 3.90 -16.60 -6.04
C GLU A 114 3.51 -15.13 -6.12
N PRO A 115 2.97 -14.63 -7.26
CA PRO A 115 2.48 -13.27 -7.36
C PRO A 115 1.25 -13.05 -6.47
N LEU A 116 1.12 -11.85 -5.90
CA LEU A 116 -0.08 -11.50 -5.16
C LEU A 116 -1.25 -11.31 -6.13
N LYS A 117 -2.35 -12.01 -5.88
CA LYS A 117 -3.61 -11.71 -6.57
C LYS A 117 -4.16 -10.38 -6.03
N LEU A 118 -4.30 -9.41 -6.90
CA LEU A 118 -4.74 -8.06 -6.53
C LEU A 118 -6.25 -7.90 -6.71
N VAL A 119 -6.87 -7.09 -5.87
CA VAL A 119 -8.23 -6.58 -6.08
C VAL A 119 -8.14 -5.43 -7.09
N ALA A 120 -9.10 -5.35 -8.01
CA ALA A 120 -9.11 -4.27 -9.01
C ALA A 120 -9.22 -2.90 -8.35
N CYS A 121 -8.49 -1.91 -8.85
CA CYS A 121 -8.47 -0.55 -8.29
C CYS A 121 -9.86 0.09 -8.29
N GLU A 122 -10.69 -0.18 -9.30
CA GLU A 122 -12.07 0.30 -9.36
C GLU A 122 -12.91 -0.20 -8.18
N THR A 123 -12.72 -1.47 -7.79
CA THR A 123 -13.40 -2.07 -6.62
C THR A 123 -12.93 -1.43 -5.32
N VAL A 124 -11.63 -1.18 -5.18
CA VAL A 124 -11.05 -0.54 -3.99
C VAL A 124 -11.55 0.90 -3.86
N ILE A 125 -11.52 1.69 -4.94
CA ILE A 125 -12.00 3.08 -4.95
C ILE A 125 -13.50 3.13 -4.61
N SER A 126 -14.30 2.25 -5.21
CA SER A 126 -15.74 2.16 -4.92
C SER A 126 -16.03 1.86 -3.45
N ALA A 127 -15.27 0.94 -2.83
CA ALA A 127 -15.43 0.60 -1.42
C ALA A 127 -15.00 1.75 -0.48
N ILE A 128 -13.94 2.49 -0.84
CA ILE A 128 -13.54 3.71 -0.12
C ILE A 128 -14.66 4.75 -0.15
N HIS A 129 -15.28 4.98 -1.31
CA HIS A 129 -16.41 5.90 -1.43
C HIS A 129 -17.64 5.42 -0.67
N ALA A 130 -17.97 4.12 -0.72
CA ALA A 130 -19.06 3.55 0.06
C ALA A 130 -18.85 3.71 1.58
N ALA A 131 -17.60 3.78 2.03
CA ALA A 131 -17.24 4.10 3.41
C ALA A 131 -17.19 5.62 3.71
N GLY A 132 -17.68 6.48 2.81
CA GLY A 132 -17.67 7.94 2.95
C GLY A 132 -16.29 8.58 2.80
N GLY A 133 -15.30 7.83 2.34
CA GLY A 133 -13.90 8.22 2.29
C GLY A 133 -13.47 8.90 1.00
N VAL A 134 -12.21 9.31 0.98
CA VAL A 134 -11.49 9.91 -0.15
C VAL A 134 -10.41 8.95 -0.60
N ALA A 135 -10.38 8.60 -1.89
CA ALA A 135 -9.38 7.71 -2.49
C ALA A 135 -8.21 8.51 -3.05
N SER A 136 -6.99 8.21 -2.58
CA SER A 136 -5.75 8.86 -3.04
C SER A 136 -4.74 7.84 -3.55
N LEU A 137 -4.08 8.11 -4.67
CA LEU A 137 -2.93 7.31 -5.12
C LEU A 137 -1.74 7.57 -4.18
N ALA A 138 -1.24 6.52 -3.53
CA ALA A 138 -0.06 6.57 -2.65
C ALA A 138 1.23 6.73 -3.46
N HIS A 139 2.20 7.43 -2.89
CA HIS A 139 3.61 7.56 -3.33
C HIS A 139 3.86 7.32 -4.84
N PRO A 140 3.26 8.09 -5.74
CA PRO A 140 3.28 7.86 -7.19
C PRO A 140 4.69 7.84 -7.81
N GLY A 141 5.71 8.34 -7.11
CA GLY A 141 7.10 8.30 -7.53
C GLY A 141 7.71 6.90 -7.56
N TYR A 142 7.12 5.94 -6.88
CA TYR A 142 7.53 4.52 -6.93
C TYR A 142 6.92 3.76 -8.10
N PHE A 143 5.99 4.38 -8.85
CA PHE A 143 5.45 3.75 -10.04
C PHE A 143 6.57 3.46 -11.05
N GLN A 144 6.81 2.19 -11.31
CA GLN A 144 7.76 1.74 -12.32
C GLN A 144 7.08 1.79 -13.70
N PRO A 145 7.73 2.39 -14.71
CA PRO A 145 7.20 2.30 -16.07
C PRO A 145 7.10 0.85 -16.53
N PRO A 146 6.20 0.55 -17.46
CA PRO A 146 5.84 -0.82 -17.79
C PRO A 146 6.99 -1.61 -18.42
N THR A 147 7.03 -2.90 -18.09
CA THR A 147 7.63 -3.90 -18.97
C THR A 147 6.73 -4.07 -20.22
N PRO A 148 7.19 -4.75 -21.30
CA PRO A 148 6.39 -4.96 -22.51
C PRO A 148 5.01 -5.61 -22.28
N GLU A 149 4.79 -6.18 -21.11
CA GLU A 149 3.55 -6.86 -20.71
C GLU A 149 2.50 -5.91 -20.10
N HIS A 150 2.85 -4.65 -19.84
CA HIS A 150 1.99 -3.68 -19.17
C HIS A 150 1.42 -2.63 -20.15
N THR A 151 0.23 -2.13 -19.85
CA THR A 151 -0.57 -1.30 -20.78
C THR A 151 -0.44 0.21 -20.57
N PHE A 152 0.37 0.68 -19.58
CA PHE A 152 0.55 2.10 -19.32
C PHE A 152 1.96 2.57 -19.73
N ASP A 153 2.02 3.53 -20.63
CA ASP A 153 3.27 4.13 -21.10
C ASP A 153 3.88 5.12 -20.08
N SER A 154 3.07 5.59 -19.12
CA SER A 154 3.50 6.61 -18.17
C SER A 154 2.62 6.70 -16.94
N LEU A 155 3.15 7.31 -15.88
CA LEU A 155 2.39 7.68 -14.67
C LEU A 155 1.17 8.57 -15.01
N ALA A 156 1.27 9.44 -16.00
CA ALA A 156 0.15 10.29 -16.39
C ALA A 156 -1.02 9.48 -16.96
N SER A 157 -0.74 8.46 -17.77
CA SER A 157 -1.75 7.54 -18.32
C SER A 157 -2.41 6.73 -17.19
N LEU A 158 -1.63 6.25 -16.24
CA LEU A 158 -2.15 5.58 -15.04
C LEU A 158 -3.09 6.49 -14.26
N ILE A 159 -2.65 7.71 -13.92
CA ILE A 159 -3.47 8.67 -13.16
C ILE A 159 -4.78 8.97 -13.90
N GLN A 160 -4.75 9.15 -15.23
CA GLN A 160 -5.95 9.37 -16.01
C GLN A 160 -6.92 8.19 -15.94
N ARG A 161 -6.42 6.97 -15.98
CA ARG A 161 -7.21 5.76 -15.80
C ARG A 161 -7.84 5.70 -14.41
N LEU A 162 -7.06 5.97 -13.36
CA LEU A 162 -7.53 5.97 -11.98
C LEU A 162 -8.56 7.08 -11.74
N LYS A 163 -8.37 8.26 -12.33
CA LYS A 163 -9.38 9.34 -12.30
C LYS A 163 -10.70 8.90 -12.93
N THR A 164 -10.65 8.19 -14.05
CA THR A 164 -11.87 7.63 -14.67
C THR A 164 -12.54 6.59 -13.77
N ALA A 165 -11.77 5.87 -12.95
CA ALA A 165 -12.27 4.94 -11.94
C ALA A 165 -12.79 5.62 -10.67
N GLY A 166 -12.66 6.96 -10.55
CA GLY A 166 -13.15 7.75 -9.42
C GLY A 166 -12.09 8.20 -8.43
N LEU A 167 -10.78 8.08 -8.73
CA LEU A 167 -9.72 8.57 -7.84
C LEU A 167 -9.93 10.07 -7.54
N ASP A 168 -9.85 10.46 -6.27
CA ASP A 168 -10.09 11.83 -5.80
C ASP A 168 -8.80 12.63 -5.64
N ALA A 169 -7.71 11.98 -5.27
CA ALA A 169 -6.48 12.63 -4.85
C ALA A 169 -5.24 11.85 -5.29
N ILE A 170 -4.09 12.52 -5.20
CA ILE A 170 -2.76 11.94 -5.38
C ILE A 170 -1.86 12.43 -4.25
N GLU A 171 -1.01 11.56 -3.74
CA GLU A 171 -0.02 11.94 -2.77
C GLU A 171 1.12 12.74 -3.42
N VAL A 172 1.29 13.98 -2.95
CA VAL A 172 2.27 14.92 -3.51
C VAL A 172 3.41 15.22 -2.55
N THR A 173 3.17 15.04 -1.25
CA THR A 173 4.15 15.35 -0.20
C THR A 173 4.43 14.08 0.59
N TYR A 174 5.52 13.41 0.27
CA TYR A 174 6.08 12.26 0.98
C TYR A 174 7.59 12.19 0.74
N GLU A 175 8.28 11.25 1.39
CA GLU A 175 9.71 11.03 1.16
C GLU A 175 9.92 10.25 -0.17
N TYR A 176 10.41 10.93 -1.19
CA TYR A 176 10.56 10.34 -2.54
C TYR A 176 11.82 9.47 -2.71
N GLY A 177 12.75 9.52 -1.76
CA GLY A 177 13.98 8.75 -1.83
C GLY A 177 14.74 8.99 -3.14
N ALA A 178 15.29 7.92 -3.72
CA ALA A 178 16.07 7.96 -4.95
C ALA A 178 15.23 7.91 -6.23
N SER A 179 13.90 8.01 -6.18
CA SER A 179 13.02 7.81 -7.35
C SER A 179 13.15 8.89 -8.44
N GLY A 180 13.83 10.01 -8.15
CA GLY A 180 13.92 11.17 -9.04
C GLY A 180 12.59 11.90 -9.25
N PHE A 181 11.52 11.47 -8.60
CA PHE A 181 10.25 12.16 -8.55
C PHE A 181 10.29 13.22 -7.43
N SER A 182 9.54 14.31 -7.56
CA SER A 182 9.62 15.40 -6.59
C SER A 182 8.23 15.97 -6.27
N PRO A 183 8.03 16.55 -5.06
CA PRO A 183 6.76 17.17 -4.70
C PRO A 183 6.23 18.18 -5.75
N PRO A 184 7.04 19.08 -6.35
CA PRO A 184 6.56 19.98 -7.41
C PRO A 184 6.05 19.24 -8.64
N ARG A 185 6.69 18.13 -9.04
CA ARG A 185 6.26 17.32 -10.18
C ARG A 185 4.94 16.59 -9.88
N ALA A 186 4.80 16.03 -8.68
CA ALA A 186 3.56 15.42 -8.22
C ALA A 186 2.41 16.42 -8.16
N ALA A 187 2.65 17.62 -7.61
CA ALA A 187 1.68 18.70 -7.55
C ALA A 187 1.26 19.18 -8.96
N ALA A 188 2.19 19.27 -9.90
CA ALA A 188 1.87 19.60 -11.28
C ALA A 188 0.96 18.56 -11.95
N LEU A 189 1.19 17.27 -11.68
CA LEU A 189 0.32 16.19 -12.17
C LEU A 189 -1.07 16.26 -11.52
N ALA A 190 -1.16 16.44 -10.21
CA ALA A 190 -2.42 16.60 -9.50
C ALA A 190 -3.23 17.78 -10.09
N ASN A 191 -2.60 18.93 -10.28
CA ASN A 191 -3.26 20.11 -10.86
C ASN A 191 -3.70 19.87 -12.30
N LYS A 192 -2.86 19.24 -13.14
CA LYS A 192 -3.20 18.93 -14.53
C LYS A 192 -4.39 17.96 -14.65
N THR A 193 -4.55 17.08 -13.69
CA THR A 193 -5.63 16.09 -13.67
C THR A 193 -6.80 16.51 -12.80
N ASP A 194 -6.79 17.71 -12.20
CA ASP A 194 -7.83 18.19 -11.29
C ASP A 194 -8.11 17.20 -10.16
N LEU A 195 -7.03 16.68 -9.55
CA LEU A 195 -7.06 15.84 -8.36
C LEU A 195 -6.67 16.65 -7.12
N LEU A 196 -7.22 16.27 -5.98
CA LEU A 196 -6.79 16.80 -4.69
C LEU A 196 -5.37 16.33 -4.36
N GLN A 197 -4.77 16.95 -3.36
CA GLN A 197 -3.40 16.66 -2.95
C GLN A 197 -3.40 16.12 -1.53
N THR A 198 -2.76 14.97 -1.32
CA THR A 198 -2.49 14.39 -0.01
C THR A 198 -1.00 14.40 0.28
N GLY A 199 -0.61 13.93 1.45
CA GLY A 199 0.77 13.72 1.85
C GLY A 199 0.85 13.08 3.23
N GLY A 200 1.94 12.37 3.45
CA GLY A 200 2.23 11.67 4.69
C GLY A 200 3.68 11.22 4.74
N SER A 201 4.12 10.74 5.90
CA SER A 201 5.49 10.28 6.12
C SER A 201 5.74 8.85 5.68
N ASP A 202 4.70 8.11 5.38
CA ASP A 202 4.78 6.65 5.13
C ASP A 202 5.51 5.91 6.27
N CYS A 203 5.27 6.35 7.52
CA CYS A 203 5.97 5.85 8.69
C CYS A 203 5.46 4.45 9.08
N HIS A 204 6.36 3.46 9.06
CA HIS A 204 6.11 2.07 9.44
C HIS A 204 6.61 1.71 10.84
N GLY A 205 6.97 2.70 11.64
CA GLY A 205 7.51 2.52 12.98
C GLY A 205 8.94 3.04 13.14
N VAL A 206 9.44 3.02 14.40
CA VAL A 206 10.70 3.70 14.77
C VAL A 206 11.93 3.07 14.11
N ASP A 207 11.90 1.75 13.86
CA ASP A 207 13.07 1.00 13.39
C ASP A 207 13.06 0.75 11.86
N THR A 208 11.99 1.10 11.17
CA THR A 208 11.79 0.73 9.76
C THR A 208 11.59 1.92 8.83
N SER A 209 11.36 3.12 9.36
CA SER A 209 11.05 4.31 8.57
C SER A 209 12.19 5.32 8.59
N VAL A 210 12.48 5.91 7.43
CA VAL A 210 13.41 7.03 7.29
C VAL A 210 12.81 8.31 7.88
N THR A 211 11.48 8.42 7.87
CA THR A 211 10.72 9.58 8.36
C THR A 211 9.83 9.20 9.53
N SER A 212 9.63 10.14 10.45
CA SER A 212 8.77 9.99 11.62
C SER A 212 7.39 10.62 11.39
N ILE A 213 6.42 10.22 12.24
CA ILE A 213 5.11 10.85 12.23
C ILE A 213 5.26 12.35 12.53
N GLY A 214 4.73 13.20 11.63
CA GLY A 214 4.76 14.65 11.76
C GLY A 214 5.88 15.35 11.00
N ASP A 215 6.85 14.63 10.42
CA ASP A 215 7.91 15.22 9.58
C ASP A 215 7.34 15.71 8.25
N VAL A 216 6.41 14.95 7.69
CA VAL A 216 5.69 15.32 6.45
C VAL A 216 4.29 15.82 6.81
N ARG A 217 3.92 16.97 6.22
CA ARG A 217 2.66 17.65 6.55
C ARG A 217 1.98 18.17 5.29
N VAL A 218 0.66 18.12 5.29
CA VAL A 218 -0.17 18.86 4.33
C VAL A 218 -0.61 20.19 4.92
N SER A 219 -0.88 21.18 4.08
CA SER A 219 -1.42 22.45 4.53
C SER A 219 -2.86 22.32 5.05
N ARG A 220 -3.27 23.24 5.92
CA ARG A 220 -4.66 23.28 6.41
C ARG A 220 -5.69 23.43 5.27
N SER A 221 -5.34 24.13 4.19
CA SER A 221 -6.20 24.27 3.02
C SER A 221 -6.36 22.98 2.23
N GLN A 222 -5.28 22.19 2.07
CA GLN A 222 -5.35 20.85 1.46
C GLN A 222 -6.22 19.92 2.32
N PHE A 223 -5.98 19.88 3.63
CA PHE A 223 -6.79 19.06 4.55
C PHE A 223 -8.28 19.42 4.47
N ARG A 224 -8.62 20.74 4.45
CA ARG A 224 -10.01 21.19 4.34
C ARG A 224 -10.67 20.69 3.05
N ARG A 225 -9.99 20.77 1.91
CA ARG A 225 -10.52 20.29 0.62
C ARG A 225 -10.77 18.78 0.63
N LEU A 226 -9.88 18.01 1.26
CA LEU A 226 -10.06 16.56 1.43
C LEU A 226 -11.27 16.27 2.34
N TYR A 227 -11.39 17.00 3.45
CA TYR A 227 -12.52 16.87 4.37
C TYR A 227 -13.86 17.22 3.72
N GLU A 228 -13.91 18.31 2.94
CA GLU A 228 -15.10 18.73 2.20
C GLU A 228 -15.49 17.74 1.08
N ARG A 229 -14.53 16.92 0.62
CA ARG A 229 -14.76 15.87 -0.38
C ARG A 229 -15.28 14.57 0.25
N SER A 230 -15.00 14.32 1.52
CA SER A 230 -15.49 13.16 2.25
C SER A 230 -16.93 13.37 2.73
N ASP A 231 -17.66 12.26 2.89
CA ASP A 231 -19.01 12.28 3.49
C ASP A 231 -18.95 12.14 5.03
N THR A 232 -17.75 12.14 5.59
CA THR A 232 -17.53 11.90 7.01
C THR A 232 -17.75 13.16 7.84
N THR A 233 -18.61 13.07 8.84
CA THR A 233 -18.75 14.11 9.87
C THR A 233 -17.74 13.86 10.99
N ILE A 234 -16.51 14.35 10.85
CA ILE A 234 -15.58 14.40 11.99
C ILE A 234 -16.11 15.43 12.97
N ARG A 235 -16.58 14.99 14.14
CA ARG A 235 -16.79 15.90 15.26
C ARG A 235 -15.44 16.09 15.95
N PRO A 236 -14.84 17.31 15.92
CA PRO A 236 -13.67 17.58 16.74
C PRO A 236 -14.08 17.42 18.19
N HIS A 237 -13.45 16.51 18.89
CA HIS A 237 -13.58 16.33 20.34
C HIS A 237 -12.73 17.34 21.09
#